data_cd9067ad41d292e80144eaa34ac8fd8a
#
_entry.id   cd9067ad41d292e80144eaa34ac8fd8a
#
_cell.length_a   1.000
_cell.length_b   1.000
_cell.length_c   1.000
_cell.angle_alpha   90.00
_cell.angle_beta   90.00
_cell.angle_gamma   90.00
#
_symmetry.space_group_name_H-M   'P 1'
#
loop_
_entity.id
_entity.type
_entity.pdbx_description
1 polymer ?
#
loop_
_entity_poly.entity_id
_entity_poly.type
_entity_poly.pdbx_seq_one_letter_code
_entity_poly.pdbx_strand_id
1 'polypeptide(L)'
;MKNLELKQQLLFCEKYSINPSELLLLEILFIAQEGDEPEIVHEYFSSRVCARGFTIELLTGLRDAGVIHKSYKIPEKGSVFNPLDVPLNKLVVKDFYKCSFDLGKELWDTYPLFGIVNNTQVGLKSVSKKFDTIEDFYRFYGKTIRWKPETHNHIIELVKWANEHNILCTTIANFVIDHKWEELEALKNEGGVNYDSMRLL
;
A
#
# COMPACT_ATOMS: atom_id res chain seq x y z
N MET A 1 7.75 6.96 2.72
CA MET A 1 6.69 7.84 2.20
C MET A 1 5.87 7.04 1.22
N LYS A 2 4.56 6.89 1.46
CA LYS A 2 3.64 6.31 0.48
C LYS A 2 3.68 7.24 -0.73
N ASN A 3 4.29 6.80 -1.82
CA ASN A 3 4.50 7.64 -3.00
C ASN A 3 3.19 7.83 -3.78
N LEU A 4 2.29 8.66 -3.23
CA LEU A 4 1.31 9.29 -4.09
C LEU A 4 2.10 10.11 -5.12
N GLU A 5 1.82 9.93 -6.39
CA GLU A 5 2.36 10.83 -7.40
C GLU A 5 2.03 12.28 -7.02
N LEU A 6 2.91 13.21 -7.30
CA LEU A 6 2.71 14.63 -6.95
C LEU A 6 1.33 15.15 -7.33
N LYS A 7 0.82 14.73 -8.49
CA LYS A 7 -0.52 15.08 -8.96
C LYS A 7 -1.62 14.56 -8.03
N GLN A 8 -1.49 13.34 -7.52
CA GLN A 8 -2.46 12.74 -6.58
C GLN A 8 -2.39 13.43 -5.22
N GLN A 9 -1.18 13.79 -4.75
CA GLN A 9 -1.00 14.57 -3.53
C GLN A 9 -1.69 15.92 -3.63
N LEU A 10 -1.50 16.64 -4.73
CA LEU A 10 -2.13 17.94 -4.95
C LEU A 10 -3.66 17.84 -4.99
N LEU A 11 -4.21 16.85 -5.71
CA LEU A 11 -5.66 16.63 -5.78
C LEU A 11 -6.25 16.24 -4.41
N PHE A 12 -5.51 15.48 -3.61
CA PHE A 12 -5.93 15.14 -2.24
C PHE A 12 -5.92 16.38 -1.34
N CYS A 13 -4.86 17.19 -1.40
CA CYS A 13 -4.76 18.46 -0.67
C CYS A 13 -5.90 19.39 -1.03
N GLU A 14 -6.20 19.55 -2.31
CA GLU A 14 -7.30 20.38 -2.80
C GLU A 14 -8.66 19.88 -2.30
N LYS A 15 -8.93 18.57 -2.45
CA LYS A 15 -10.18 17.94 -2.01
C LYS A 15 -10.49 18.16 -0.54
N TYR A 16 -9.47 18.07 0.32
CA TYR A 16 -9.63 18.17 1.77
C TYR A 16 -9.24 19.53 2.32
N SER A 17 -8.88 20.49 1.45
CA SER A 17 -8.43 21.84 1.85
C SER A 17 -7.29 21.80 2.87
N ILE A 18 -6.35 20.88 2.70
CA ILE A 18 -5.15 20.73 3.53
C ILE A 18 -3.90 21.15 2.75
N ASN A 19 -2.88 21.58 3.48
CA ASN A 19 -1.59 21.93 2.88
C ASN A 19 -0.63 20.72 2.81
N PRO A 20 0.48 20.78 2.07
CA PRO A 20 1.43 19.67 1.95
C PRO A 20 2.05 19.21 3.28
N SER A 21 2.21 20.12 4.26
CA SER A 21 2.74 19.76 5.58
C SER A 21 1.71 18.99 6.41
N GLU A 22 0.43 19.33 6.29
CA GLU A 22 -0.69 18.59 6.87
C GLU A 22 -0.83 17.20 6.21
N LEU A 23 -0.64 17.11 4.90
CA LEU A 23 -0.62 15.82 4.21
C LEU A 23 0.54 14.95 4.70
N LEU A 24 1.74 15.51 4.88
CA LEU A 24 2.88 14.79 5.43
C LEU A 24 2.58 14.25 6.84
N LEU A 25 2.01 15.09 7.73
CA LEU A 25 1.60 14.64 9.05
C LEU A 25 0.56 13.52 8.96
N LEU A 26 -0.42 13.65 8.07
CA LEU A 26 -1.43 12.62 7.85
C LEU A 26 -0.79 11.29 7.43
N GLU A 27 0.17 11.30 6.51
CA GLU A 27 0.92 10.10 6.11
C GLU A 27 1.65 9.45 7.29
N ILE A 28 2.29 10.26 8.14
CA ILE A 28 2.98 9.76 9.35
C ILE A 28 1.98 9.16 10.34
N LEU A 29 0.80 9.76 10.52
CA LEU A 29 -0.26 9.19 11.36
C LEU A 29 -0.76 7.84 10.81
N PHE A 30 -0.90 7.69 9.49
CA PHE A 30 -1.24 6.42 8.88
C PHE A 30 -0.15 5.37 9.12
N ILE A 31 1.12 5.70 8.88
CA ILE A 31 2.25 4.80 9.13
C ILE A 31 2.26 4.33 10.59
N ALA A 32 2.07 5.27 11.52
CA ALA A 32 2.04 4.95 12.96
C ALA A 32 0.89 4.00 13.31
N GLN A 33 -0.33 4.26 12.82
CA GLN A 33 -1.52 3.46 13.15
C GLN A 33 -1.53 2.09 12.47
N GLU A 34 -0.83 1.93 11.37
CA GLU A 34 -0.64 0.63 10.71
C GLU A 34 0.49 -0.20 11.31
N GLY A 35 1.30 0.39 12.21
CA GLY A 35 2.46 -0.26 12.81
C GLY A 35 3.64 -0.43 11.85
N ASP A 36 3.60 0.25 10.71
CA ASP A 36 4.65 0.24 9.72
C ASP A 36 5.74 1.28 10.06
N GLU A 37 6.99 0.97 9.74
CA GLU A 37 8.15 1.88 9.77
C GLU A 37 8.26 2.72 11.09
N PRO A 38 8.32 2.10 12.27
CA PRO A 38 8.35 2.81 13.56
C PRO A 38 9.52 3.80 13.68
N GLU A 39 10.61 3.54 12.96
CA GLU A 39 11.79 4.42 12.92
C GLU A 39 11.47 5.76 12.26
N ILE A 40 10.74 5.77 11.14
CA ILE A 40 10.31 7.00 10.45
C ILE A 40 9.38 7.81 11.33
N VAL A 41 8.43 7.14 12.01
CA VAL A 41 7.52 7.80 12.95
C VAL A 41 8.30 8.44 14.10
N HIS A 42 9.25 7.71 14.68
CA HIS A 42 10.11 8.22 15.75
C HIS A 42 10.97 9.39 15.27
N GLU A 43 11.60 9.28 14.11
CA GLU A 43 12.43 10.35 13.53
C GLU A 43 11.61 11.61 13.27
N TYR A 44 10.42 11.49 12.69
CA TYR A 44 9.53 12.62 12.46
C TYR A 44 9.20 13.35 13.77
N PHE A 45 8.71 12.64 14.80
CA PHE A 45 8.31 13.26 16.07
C PHE A 45 9.48 13.71 16.95
N SER A 46 10.68 13.17 16.73
CA SER A 46 11.92 13.62 17.39
C SER A 46 12.56 14.82 16.68
N SER A 47 12.09 15.16 15.48
CA SER A 47 12.67 16.25 14.69
C SER A 47 12.46 17.60 15.35
N ARG A 48 13.38 18.55 15.06
CA ARG A 48 13.26 19.95 15.55
C ARG A 48 12.01 20.66 15.04
N VAL A 49 11.42 20.20 13.96
CA VAL A 49 10.19 20.72 13.38
C VAL A 49 9.01 20.45 14.31
N CYS A 50 8.88 19.21 14.80
CA CYS A 50 7.85 18.85 15.78
C CYS A 50 8.06 19.55 17.14
N ALA A 51 9.31 19.63 17.60
CA ALA A 51 9.65 20.28 18.87
C ALA A 51 9.26 21.77 18.95
N ARG A 52 9.02 22.45 17.81
CA ARG A 52 8.62 23.88 17.76
C ARG A 52 7.12 24.12 17.83
N GLY A 53 6.30 23.10 18.13
CA GLY A 53 4.85 23.24 18.20
C GLY A 53 4.13 23.18 16.85
N PHE A 54 4.88 22.97 15.76
CA PHE A 54 4.33 22.86 14.41
C PHE A 54 3.30 21.73 14.27
N THR A 55 3.50 20.60 14.97
CA THR A 55 2.58 19.47 14.97
C THR A 55 1.18 19.82 15.49
N ILE A 56 1.07 20.69 16.48
CA ILE A 56 -0.22 21.12 17.07
C ILE A 56 -1.02 21.95 16.06
N GLU A 57 -0.35 22.86 15.35
CA GLU A 57 -0.97 23.68 14.30
C GLU A 57 -1.47 22.80 13.16
N LEU A 58 -0.66 21.82 12.73
CA LEU A 58 -1.05 20.89 11.68
C LEU A 58 -2.21 19.96 12.11
N LEU A 59 -2.20 19.46 13.35
CA LEU A 59 -3.31 18.69 13.90
C LEU A 59 -4.60 19.51 13.96
N THR A 60 -4.48 20.80 14.30
CA THR A 60 -5.62 21.72 14.29
C THR A 60 -6.16 21.90 12.88
N GLY A 61 -5.30 22.15 11.90
CA GLY A 61 -5.68 22.25 10.49
C GLY A 61 -6.36 20.97 9.98
N LEU A 62 -5.79 19.81 10.24
CA LEU A 62 -6.38 18.52 9.88
C LEU A 62 -7.75 18.27 10.54
N ARG A 63 -7.95 18.70 11.79
CA ARG A 63 -9.25 18.61 12.47
C ARG A 63 -10.25 19.57 11.85
N ASP A 64 -9.87 20.81 11.59
CA ASP A 64 -10.74 21.84 11.02
C ASP A 64 -11.13 21.49 9.57
N ALA A 65 -10.24 20.84 8.82
CA ALA A 65 -10.51 20.25 7.52
C ALA A 65 -11.38 18.97 7.58
N GLY A 66 -11.69 18.44 8.77
CA GLY A 66 -12.48 17.23 8.95
C GLY A 66 -11.73 15.92 8.64
N VAL A 67 -10.41 15.98 8.50
CA VAL A 67 -9.52 14.82 8.31
C VAL A 67 -9.38 14.04 9.62
N ILE A 68 -9.24 14.74 10.72
CA ILE A 68 -9.33 14.21 12.08
C ILE A 68 -10.75 14.46 12.62
N HIS A 69 -11.27 13.54 13.42
CA HIS A 69 -12.60 13.67 13.98
C HIS A 69 -12.71 14.95 14.85
N LYS A 70 -13.79 15.71 14.67
CA LYS A 70 -14.00 17.03 15.36
C LYS A 70 -14.00 16.95 16.89
N SER A 71 -14.32 15.78 17.46
CA SER A 71 -14.30 15.57 18.92
C SER A 71 -12.89 15.39 19.48
N TYR A 72 -11.86 15.27 18.65
CA TYR A 72 -10.50 15.09 19.10
C TYR A 72 -9.99 16.36 19.77
N LYS A 73 -9.55 16.23 21.03
CA LYS A 73 -8.94 17.32 21.77
C LYS A 73 -7.47 17.41 21.39
N ILE A 74 -7.12 18.49 20.69
CA ILE A 74 -5.72 18.76 20.34
C ILE A 74 -4.90 18.88 21.63
N PRO A 75 -3.77 18.18 21.77
CA PRO A 75 -2.91 18.27 22.92
C PRO A 75 -2.39 19.70 23.14
N GLU A 76 -2.16 20.08 24.40
CA GLU A 76 -1.51 21.35 24.70
C GLU A 76 -0.03 21.31 24.33
N LYS A 77 0.55 22.48 24.07
CA LYS A 77 1.97 22.59 23.74
C LYS A 77 2.83 22.05 24.88
N GLY A 78 3.66 21.07 24.56
CA GLY A 78 4.54 20.38 25.51
C GLY A 78 3.93 19.14 26.19
N SER A 79 2.68 18.78 25.87
CA SER A 79 2.11 17.51 26.32
C SER A 79 2.61 16.35 25.47
N VAL A 80 2.57 15.14 26.04
CA VAL A 80 2.91 13.92 25.32
C VAL A 80 1.85 13.67 24.25
N PHE A 81 2.30 13.52 23.02
CA PHE A 81 1.46 13.21 21.86
C PHE A 81 1.65 11.75 21.45
N ASN A 82 0.55 11.00 21.35
CA ASN A 82 0.58 9.64 20.84
C ASN A 82 -0.14 9.58 19.48
N PRO A 83 0.57 9.30 18.38
CA PRO A 83 -0.01 9.22 17.04
C PRO A 83 -1.13 8.18 16.92
N LEU A 84 -1.11 7.12 17.75
CA LEU A 84 -2.11 6.04 17.73
C LEU A 84 -3.48 6.51 18.23
N ASP A 85 -3.52 7.57 19.05
CA ASP A 85 -4.76 8.07 19.65
C ASP A 85 -5.50 9.09 18.76
N VAL A 86 -4.96 9.41 17.58
CA VAL A 86 -5.57 10.37 16.66
C VAL A 86 -6.68 9.71 15.84
N PRO A 87 -7.96 10.07 16.05
CA PRO A 87 -9.06 9.45 15.35
C PRO A 87 -9.20 10.01 13.92
N LEU A 88 -8.68 9.29 12.94
CA LEU A 88 -8.79 9.67 11.54
C LEU A 88 -10.21 9.39 11.01
N ASN A 89 -10.70 10.28 10.15
CA ASN A 89 -12.00 10.12 9.51
C ASN A 89 -11.94 8.94 8.51
N LYS A 90 -12.81 7.95 8.68
CA LYS A 90 -12.86 6.74 7.85
C LYS A 90 -13.00 7.02 6.34
N LEU A 91 -13.73 8.08 5.96
CA LEU A 91 -13.87 8.46 4.55
C LEU A 91 -12.56 8.99 3.98
N VAL A 92 -11.83 9.80 4.76
CA VAL A 92 -10.51 10.31 4.36
C VAL A 92 -9.52 9.17 4.24
N VAL A 93 -9.52 8.25 5.20
CA VAL A 93 -8.72 7.01 5.16
C VAL A 93 -9.01 6.23 3.89
N LYS A 94 -10.29 6.00 3.59
CA LYS A 94 -10.71 5.29 2.38
C LYS A 94 -10.24 5.99 1.10
N ASP A 95 -10.38 7.30 1.02
CA ASP A 95 -9.98 8.09 -0.15
C ASP A 95 -8.45 8.11 -0.31
N PHE A 96 -7.72 8.24 0.79
CA PHE A 96 -6.26 8.17 0.78
C PHE A 96 -5.76 6.83 0.21
N TYR A 97 -6.35 5.74 0.67
CA TYR A 97 -6.04 4.41 0.14
C TYR A 97 -6.54 4.20 -1.29
N LYS A 98 -7.64 4.82 -1.69
CA LYS A 98 -8.15 4.72 -3.07
C LYS A 98 -7.15 5.28 -4.09
N CYS A 99 -6.44 6.33 -3.75
CA CYS A 99 -5.35 6.84 -4.58
C CYS A 99 -4.18 5.85 -4.71
N SER A 100 -4.03 4.94 -3.76
CA SER A 100 -2.98 3.90 -3.74
C SER A 100 -3.47 2.53 -4.21
N PHE A 101 -4.78 2.34 -4.44
CA PHE A 101 -5.35 1.08 -4.94
C PHE A 101 -5.02 0.82 -6.41
N ASP A 102 -4.57 1.83 -7.15
CA ASP A 102 -4.26 1.69 -8.57
C ASP A 102 -3.20 0.62 -8.81
N LEU A 103 -2.18 0.53 -7.94
CA LEU A 103 -1.15 -0.51 -8.05
C LEU A 103 -1.72 -1.92 -7.86
N GLY A 104 -2.55 -2.11 -6.83
CA GLY A 104 -3.22 -3.40 -6.59
C GLY A 104 -4.21 -3.76 -7.68
N LYS A 105 -4.92 -2.77 -8.21
CA LYS A 105 -5.85 -2.94 -9.32
C LYS A 105 -5.10 -3.30 -10.61
N GLU A 106 -3.98 -2.65 -10.91
CA GLU A 106 -3.17 -2.96 -12.08
C GLU A 106 -2.61 -4.40 -12.02
N LEU A 107 -2.12 -4.83 -10.84
CA LEU A 107 -1.73 -6.23 -10.64
C LEU A 107 -2.92 -7.16 -10.87
N TRP A 108 -4.09 -6.84 -10.29
CA TRP A 108 -5.30 -7.63 -10.49
C TRP A 108 -5.69 -7.73 -11.95
N ASP A 109 -5.67 -6.63 -12.68
CA ASP A 109 -6.07 -6.60 -14.09
C ASP A 109 -5.07 -7.36 -14.97
N THR A 110 -3.76 -7.28 -14.66
CA THR A 110 -2.67 -7.95 -15.39
C THR A 110 -2.60 -9.45 -15.11
N TYR A 111 -2.97 -9.89 -13.90
CA TYR A 111 -2.90 -11.31 -13.51
C TYR A 111 -3.87 -12.15 -14.34
N PRO A 112 -3.49 -13.36 -14.82
CA PRO A 112 -4.36 -14.20 -15.64
C PRO A 112 -5.58 -14.70 -14.85
N LEU A 113 -6.70 -14.85 -15.58
CA LEU A 113 -7.96 -15.34 -14.98
C LEU A 113 -7.86 -16.83 -14.64
N PHE A 114 -7.17 -17.58 -15.48
CA PHE A 114 -6.99 -19.03 -15.37
C PHE A 114 -5.54 -19.43 -15.60
N GLY A 115 -5.14 -20.53 -14.99
CA GLY A 115 -3.87 -21.20 -15.23
C GLY A 115 -4.09 -22.71 -15.40
N ILE A 116 -3.04 -23.43 -15.75
CA ILE A 116 -3.07 -24.88 -15.93
C ILE A 116 -2.24 -25.53 -14.83
N VAL A 117 -2.89 -26.32 -13.98
CA VAL A 117 -2.26 -27.13 -12.93
C VAL A 117 -2.61 -28.59 -13.17
N ASN A 118 -1.61 -29.45 -13.33
CA ASN A 118 -1.80 -30.88 -13.59
C ASN A 118 -2.79 -31.14 -14.75
N ASN A 119 -2.64 -30.44 -15.87
CA ASN A 119 -3.52 -30.50 -17.04
C ASN A 119 -4.98 -30.07 -16.75
N THR A 120 -5.26 -29.46 -15.61
CA THR A 120 -6.59 -28.96 -15.24
C THR A 120 -6.57 -27.44 -15.22
N GLN A 121 -7.58 -26.82 -15.83
CA GLN A 121 -7.75 -25.38 -15.76
C GLN A 121 -8.25 -24.98 -14.37
N VAL A 122 -7.53 -24.06 -13.72
CA VAL A 122 -7.86 -23.53 -12.37
C VAL A 122 -8.02 -22.02 -12.42
N GLY A 123 -8.94 -21.49 -11.63
CA GLY A 123 -9.12 -20.05 -11.48
C GLY A 123 -8.01 -19.45 -10.63
N LEU A 124 -7.31 -18.44 -11.15
CA LEU A 124 -6.20 -17.78 -10.45
C LEU A 124 -6.59 -16.45 -9.80
N LYS A 125 -7.59 -15.74 -10.30
CA LYS A 125 -8.11 -14.50 -9.69
C LYS A 125 -9.06 -14.81 -8.54
N SER A 126 -8.51 -15.25 -7.39
CA SER A 126 -9.28 -15.53 -6.18
C SER A 126 -8.58 -14.93 -4.95
N VAL A 127 -9.32 -14.15 -4.18
CA VAL A 127 -8.87 -13.55 -2.92
C VAL A 127 -9.76 -13.91 -1.74
N SER A 128 -10.98 -14.41 -1.98
CA SER A 128 -12.04 -14.60 -0.99
C SER A 128 -11.71 -15.54 0.19
N LYS A 129 -10.68 -16.37 0.06
CA LYS A 129 -10.21 -17.24 1.15
C LYS A 129 -9.22 -16.56 2.10
N LYS A 130 -8.68 -15.42 1.69
CA LYS A 130 -7.57 -14.74 2.39
C LYS A 130 -7.90 -13.29 2.73
N PHE A 131 -8.81 -12.67 1.99
CA PHE A 131 -9.20 -11.27 2.16
C PHE A 131 -10.71 -11.15 2.12
N ASP A 132 -11.27 -10.30 2.97
CA ASP A 132 -12.72 -10.07 3.06
C ASP A 132 -13.24 -9.31 1.83
N THR A 133 -12.43 -8.39 1.32
CA THR A 133 -12.74 -7.59 0.13
C THR A 133 -11.55 -7.53 -0.84
N ILE A 134 -11.81 -7.17 -2.10
CA ILE A 134 -10.75 -6.95 -3.08
C ILE A 134 -9.90 -5.72 -2.73
N GLU A 135 -10.50 -4.73 -2.08
CA GLU A 135 -9.81 -3.54 -1.58
C GLU A 135 -8.81 -3.89 -0.47
N ASP A 136 -9.12 -4.87 0.38
CA ASP A 136 -8.18 -5.37 1.39
C ASP A 136 -6.98 -6.05 0.74
N PHE A 137 -7.20 -6.79 -0.35
CA PHE A 137 -6.11 -7.34 -1.15
C PHE A 137 -5.25 -6.22 -1.78
N TYR A 138 -5.85 -5.18 -2.38
CA TYR A 138 -5.09 -4.06 -2.96
C TYR A 138 -4.25 -3.35 -1.91
N ARG A 139 -4.80 -3.14 -0.72
CA ARG A 139 -4.08 -2.54 0.41
C ARG A 139 -2.92 -3.42 0.87
N PHE A 140 -3.16 -4.72 1.03
CA PHE A 140 -2.14 -5.68 1.42
C PHE A 140 -1.00 -5.71 0.41
N TYR A 141 -1.31 -5.81 -0.89
CA TYR A 141 -0.31 -5.76 -1.93
C TYR A 141 0.53 -4.48 -1.88
N GLY A 142 -0.12 -3.31 -1.81
CA GLY A 142 0.58 -2.03 -1.70
C GLY A 142 1.54 -2.00 -0.50
N LYS A 143 1.12 -2.50 0.67
CA LYS A 143 1.97 -2.61 1.85
C LYS A 143 3.15 -3.55 1.61
N THR A 144 2.92 -4.71 1.04
CA THR A 144 3.94 -5.72 0.77
C THR A 144 5.08 -5.17 -0.08
N ILE A 145 4.75 -4.40 -1.12
CA ILE A 145 5.74 -3.74 -1.98
C ILE A 145 6.20 -2.38 -1.44
N ARG A 146 5.80 -2.03 -0.21
CA ARG A 146 6.08 -0.73 0.43
C ARG A 146 5.70 0.47 -0.43
N TRP A 147 4.64 0.34 -1.21
CA TRP A 147 4.12 1.36 -2.14
C TRP A 147 5.16 1.88 -3.16
N LYS A 148 6.17 1.07 -3.49
CA LYS A 148 7.25 1.44 -4.41
C LYS A 148 6.85 1.17 -5.87
N PRO A 149 6.71 2.21 -6.72
CA PRO A 149 6.34 2.03 -8.12
C PRO A 149 7.35 1.18 -8.90
N GLU A 150 8.65 1.29 -8.56
CA GLU A 150 9.70 0.52 -9.23
C GLU A 150 9.54 -0.98 -8.97
N THR A 151 9.26 -1.36 -7.71
CA THR A 151 8.99 -2.75 -7.33
C THR A 151 7.70 -3.24 -8.01
N HIS A 152 6.66 -2.39 -8.05
CA HIS A 152 5.42 -2.70 -8.73
C HIS A 152 5.64 -2.98 -10.21
N ASN A 153 6.29 -2.06 -10.92
CA ASN A 153 6.55 -2.19 -12.36
C ASN A 153 7.34 -3.47 -12.67
N HIS A 154 8.35 -3.77 -11.84
CA HIS A 154 9.10 -5.01 -11.98
C HIS A 154 8.22 -6.26 -11.81
N ILE A 155 7.34 -6.29 -10.80
CA ILE A 155 6.39 -7.39 -10.59
C ILE A 155 5.42 -7.53 -11.78
N ILE A 156 4.90 -6.42 -12.31
CA ILE A 156 4.02 -6.42 -13.49
C ILE A 156 4.73 -7.03 -14.71
N GLU A 157 6.00 -6.69 -14.95
CA GLU A 157 6.80 -7.28 -16.02
C GLU A 157 7.02 -8.78 -15.83
N LEU A 158 7.28 -9.22 -14.61
CA LEU A 158 7.42 -10.65 -14.28
C LEU A 158 6.10 -11.41 -14.49
N VAL A 159 4.98 -10.84 -14.08
CA VAL A 159 3.65 -11.44 -14.28
C VAL A 159 3.32 -11.55 -15.77
N LYS A 160 3.59 -10.51 -16.57
CA LYS A 160 3.39 -10.57 -18.02
C LYS A 160 4.24 -11.66 -18.66
N TRP A 161 5.54 -11.67 -18.34
CA TRP A 161 6.46 -12.70 -18.82
C TRP A 161 6.00 -14.11 -18.43
N ALA A 162 5.63 -14.33 -17.17
CA ALA A 162 5.18 -15.64 -16.70
C ALA A 162 3.85 -16.07 -17.33
N ASN A 163 2.96 -15.13 -17.63
CA ASN A 163 1.71 -15.39 -18.34
C ASN A 163 1.96 -15.82 -19.81
N GLU A 164 2.86 -15.14 -20.53
CA GLU A 164 3.27 -15.49 -21.89
C GLU A 164 3.84 -16.91 -21.98
N HIS A 165 4.50 -17.37 -20.90
CA HIS A 165 5.11 -18.71 -20.83
C HIS A 165 4.21 -19.74 -20.13
N ASN A 166 2.98 -19.38 -19.74
CA ASN A 166 2.03 -20.25 -19.02
C ASN A 166 2.59 -20.87 -17.72
N ILE A 167 3.43 -20.13 -16.99
CA ILE A 167 4.07 -20.60 -15.76
C ILE A 167 3.20 -20.33 -14.53
N LEU A 168 2.32 -19.31 -14.57
CA LEU A 168 1.48 -18.96 -13.44
C LEU A 168 0.45 -20.06 -13.13
N CYS A 169 0.58 -20.66 -11.96
CA CYS A 169 -0.30 -21.73 -11.49
C CYS A 169 -0.80 -21.52 -10.04
N THR A 170 -0.51 -20.38 -9.44
CA THR A 170 -0.96 -20.02 -8.09
C THR A 170 -2.01 -18.90 -8.12
N THR A 171 -2.86 -18.82 -7.09
CA THR A 171 -3.83 -17.73 -7.00
C THR A 171 -3.11 -16.40 -6.74
N ILE A 172 -3.69 -15.31 -7.22
CA ILE A 172 -3.14 -13.95 -7.02
C ILE A 172 -2.94 -13.63 -5.52
N ALA A 173 -3.80 -14.13 -4.64
CA ALA A 173 -3.65 -13.97 -3.20
C ALA A 173 -2.37 -14.63 -2.68
N ASN A 174 -2.15 -15.90 -3.04
CA ASN A 174 -0.95 -16.63 -2.62
C ASN A 174 0.30 -16.07 -3.31
N PHE A 175 0.20 -15.65 -4.58
CA PHE A 175 1.29 -14.97 -5.28
C PHE A 175 1.83 -13.79 -4.49
N VAL A 176 0.94 -12.98 -3.90
CA VAL A 176 1.34 -11.82 -3.10
C VAL A 176 1.79 -12.21 -1.69
N ILE A 177 1.05 -13.11 -1.01
CA ILE A 177 1.37 -13.52 0.37
C ILE A 177 2.73 -14.22 0.44
N ASP A 178 3.02 -15.10 -0.52
CA ASP A 178 4.21 -15.93 -0.54
C ASP A 178 5.37 -15.29 -1.35
N HIS A 179 5.22 -14.03 -1.79
CA HIS A 179 6.21 -13.29 -2.59
C HIS A 179 6.70 -14.05 -3.83
N LYS A 180 5.79 -14.74 -4.53
CA LYS A 180 6.12 -15.62 -5.64
C LYS A 180 6.82 -14.94 -6.84
N TRP A 181 6.85 -13.63 -6.90
CA TRP A 181 7.65 -12.89 -7.90
C TRP A 181 9.16 -13.10 -7.71
N GLU A 182 9.66 -13.38 -6.50
CA GLU A 182 11.08 -13.67 -6.27
C GLU A 182 11.47 -14.99 -6.95
N GLU A 183 10.59 -15.99 -6.91
CA GLU A 183 10.78 -17.25 -7.61
C GLU A 183 10.72 -17.06 -9.14
N LEU A 184 9.78 -16.23 -9.64
CA LEU A 184 9.69 -15.90 -11.06
C LEU A 184 10.93 -15.15 -11.56
N GLU A 185 11.48 -14.26 -10.75
CA GLU A 185 12.70 -13.54 -11.08
C GLU A 185 13.90 -14.49 -11.19
N ALA A 186 14.05 -15.41 -10.24
CA ALA A 186 15.06 -16.46 -10.30
C ALA A 186 14.95 -17.30 -11.58
N LEU A 187 13.74 -17.75 -11.90
CA LEU A 187 13.45 -18.53 -13.11
C LEU A 187 13.79 -17.78 -14.39
N LYS A 188 13.43 -16.51 -14.47
CA LYS A 188 13.71 -15.64 -15.62
C LYS A 188 15.20 -15.45 -15.82
N ASN A 189 15.95 -15.28 -14.72
CA ASN A 189 17.41 -15.08 -14.74
C ASN A 189 18.18 -16.35 -15.09
N GLU A 190 17.69 -17.53 -14.74
CA GLU A 190 18.28 -18.82 -15.07
C GLU A 190 18.10 -19.22 -16.56
N GLY A 191 17.54 -18.33 -17.36
CA GLY A 191 17.39 -18.54 -18.82
C GLY A 191 16.23 -19.46 -19.19
N GLY A 192 15.25 -19.63 -18.32
CA GLY A 192 14.00 -20.33 -18.63
C GLY A 192 14.19 -21.82 -18.95
N VAL A 193 15.06 -22.51 -18.21
CA VAL A 193 15.38 -23.92 -18.48
C VAL A 193 14.28 -24.82 -17.98
N ASN A 194 13.71 -25.60 -18.92
CA ASN A 194 12.90 -26.80 -18.73
C ASN A 194 11.57 -26.65 -17.95
N TYR A 195 10.58 -26.02 -18.61
CA TYR A 195 9.21 -25.80 -18.10
C TYR A 195 8.46 -27.05 -17.61
N ASP A 196 8.84 -28.27 -18.05
CA ASP A 196 8.12 -29.49 -17.69
C ASP A 196 8.37 -29.96 -16.23
N SER A 197 9.46 -29.55 -15.62
CA SER A 197 9.76 -29.84 -14.21
C SER A 197 9.22 -28.80 -13.22
N MET A 198 8.74 -27.66 -13.69
CA MET A 198 8.36 -26.49 -12.87
C MET A 198 6.86 -26.29 -12.69
N ARG A 199 6.03 -27.20 -13.12
CA ARG A 199 4.56 -27.15 -12.94
C ARG A 199 4.09 -27.32 -11.48
N LEU A 200 4.98 -27.12 -10.50
CA LEU A 200 4.71 -27.31 -9.07
C LEU A 200 4.72 -25.99 -8.24
N LEU A 201 4.80 -24.83 -8.88
CA LEU A 201 4.77 -23.54 -8.15
C LEU A 201 3.37 -22.98 -8.02
#